data_d7faf0b74fd6b6ff72d41821ee763fbe
#
_entry.id   d7faf0b74fd6b6ff72d41821ee763fbe
#
_cell.length_a   1.000
_cell.length_b   1.000
_cell.length_c   1.000
_cell.angle_alpha   90.00
_cell.angle_beta   90.00
_cell.angle_gamma   90.00
#
_symmetry.space_group_name_H-M   'P 1'
#
loop_
_entity.id
_entity.type
_entity.pdbx_description
1 polymer ?
#
loop_
_entity_poly.entity_id
_entity_poly.type
_entity_poly.pdbx_seq_one_letter_code
_entity_poly.pdbx_strand_id
1 'polypeptide(L)'
;MSGSETDPARVAVVGPGAVGLALAAGLAAQGHPVTLCGRTGTPPISAVTTSGEHGSRTVDVEWCDDPEGASPFPWVIVATKLHQGEATRAWLERLVGRDTLVVVAQNGVEHRERIAPHSSPGQVAPVLVHFNAERHERDRVEVRREGPGLLVGDDVPGRRALALLDRTGLGVRAVADFTTEAWRKLMANAVANPITALTCRGVEVFGDPEVRGLAAAMLAEVAEVARAEGARLPADAVDDTLAWIDARPAGAGSSMLADRLAGRPLEYDGLLGAVVRRARAHGNTAPTCTGVLALVAALDGALARQRQ
;
A
#
# COMPACT_ATOMS: atom_id res chain seq x y z
N MET A 1 2.22 -15.45 -32.76
CA MET A 1 3.18 -14.60 -32.05
C MET A 1 3.37 -15.23 -30.69
N SER A 2 4.51 -15.93 -30.50
CA SER A 2 4.85 -16.62 -29.26
C SER A 2 5.07 -15.57 -28.17
N GLY A 3 4.22 -15.56 -27.14
CA GLY A 3 4.49 -14.82 -25.93
C GLY A 3 5.81 -15.33 -25.33
N SER A 4 6.77 -14.44 -25.12
CA SER A 4 8.00 -14.75 -24.42
C SER A 4 7.61 -15.21 -23.01
N GLU A 5 7.72 -16.50 -22.73
CA GLU A 5 7.75 -16.98 -21.36
C GLU A 5 8.94 -16.29 -20.69
N THR A 6 8.67 -15.37 -19.78
CA THR A 6 9.72 -14.81 -18.92
C THR A 6 10.18 -15.94 -18.03
N ASP A 7 11.49 -16.27 -18.08
CA ASP A 7 12.10 -17.26 -17.19
C ASP A 7 11.72 -16.97 -15.73
N PRO A 8 11.43 -18.01 -14.91
CA PRO A 8 11.13 -17.86 -13.50
C PRO A 8 12.23 -17.08 -12.77
N ALA A 9 11.89 -15.91 -12.26
CA ALA A 9 12.83 -15.08 -11.51
C ALA A 9 12.62 -15.23 -10.00
N ARG A 10 13.70 -15.27 -9.22
CA ARG A 10 13.62 -15.27 -7.75
C ARG A 10 13.07 -13.94 -7.25
N VAL A 11 12.08 -14.01 -6.36
CA VAL A 11 11.41 -12.83 -5.79
C VAL A 11 11.46 -12.88 -4.27
N ALA A 12 11.97 -11.83 -3.64
CA ALA A 12 11.82 -11.63 -2.19
C ALA A 12 10.63 -10.73 -1.91
N VAL A 13 9.76 -11.11 -0.97
CA VAL A 13 8.61 -10.31 -0.54
C VAL A 13 8.80 -9.92 0.93
N VAL A 14 9.12 -8.66 1.15
CA VAL A 14 9.33 -8.07 2.49
C VAL A 14 7.99 -7.60 3.05
N GLY A 15 7.57 -8.22 4.14
CA GLY A 15 6.30 -7.96 4.81
C GLY A 15 5.20 -8.95 4.43
N PRO A 16 5.13 -10.13 5.10
CA PRO A 16 4.10 -11.15 4.89
C PRO A 16 2.76 -10.75 5.53
N GLY A 17 2.29 -9.53 5.22
CA GLY A 17 0.94 -9.04 5.52
C GLY A 17 -0.05 -9.49 4.44
N ALA A 18 -1.30 -9.01 4.48
CA ALA A 18 -2.33 -9.40 3.52
C ALA A 18 -1.92 -9.14 2.07
N VAL A 19 -1.39 -7.93 1.77
CA VAL A 19 -0.92 -7.58 0.42
C VAL A 19 0.30 -8.42 0.02
N GLY A 20 1.28 -8.58 0.92
CA GLY A 20 2.48 -9.37 0.64
C GLY A 20 2.17 -10.84 0.36
N LEU A 21 1.27 -11.46 1.12
CA LEU A 21 0.82 -12.84 0.90
C LEU A 21 0.08 -12.99 -0.43
N ALA A 22 -0.79 -12.04 -0.79
CA ALA A 22 -1.51 -12.06 -2.07
C ALA A 22 -0.54 -11.97 -3.26
N LEU A 23 0.45 -11.07 -3.20
CA LEU A 23 1.48 -10.94 -4.23
C LEU A 23 2.37 -12.18 -4.30
N ALA A 24 2.83 -12.69 -3.17
CA ALA A 24 3.65 -13.90 -3.09
C ALA A 24 2.93 -15.10 -3.70
N ALA A 25 1.68 -15.32 -3.33
CA ALA A 25 0.88 -16.43 -3.86
C ALA A 25 0.64 -16.30 -5.38
N GLY A 26 0.34 -15.10 -5.86
CA GLY A 26 0.17 -14.85 -7.29
C GLY A 26 1.44 -15.17 -8.09
N LEU A 27 2.60 -14.80 -7.59
CA LEU A 27 3.90 -15.05 -8.22
C LEU A 27 4.31 -16.53 -8.14
N ALA A 28 4.19 -17.14 -6.96
CA ALA A 28 4.50 -18.56 -6.79
C ALA A 28 3.59 -19.45 -7.68
N ALA A 29 2.33 -19.07 -7.86
CA ALA A 29 1.41 -19.76 -8.77
C ALA A 29 1.83 -19.72 -10.25
N GLN A 30 2.75 -18.83 -10.62
CA GLN A 30 3.36 -18.72 -11.95
C GLN A 30 4.71 -19.42 -12.05
N GLY A 31 5.16 -20.09 -10.99
CA GLY A 31 6.42 -20.82 -10.95
C GLY A 31 7.62 -19.94 -10.54
N HIS A 32 7.41 -18.70 -10.13
CA HIS A 32 8.50 -17.90 -9.54
C HIS A 32 8.91 -18.47 -8.18
N PRO A 33 10.20 -18.72 -7.90
CA PRO A 33 10.67 -19.00 -6.56
C PRO A 33 10.48 -17.76 -5.68
N VAL A 34 9.59 -17.84 -4.68
CA VAL A 34 9.23 -16.72 -3.80
C VAL A 34 9.72 -16.98 -2.40
N THR A 35 10.50 -16.05 -1.86
CA THR A 35 10.94 -16.04 -0.45
C THR A 35 10.19 -14.94 0.31
N LEU A 36 9.40 -15.33 1.30
CA LEU A 36 8.75 -14.41 2.24
C LEU A 36 9.77 -13.97 3.31
N CYS A 37 10.01 -12.67 3.39
CA CYS A 37 10.90 -12.08 4.38
C CYS A 37 10.08 -11.56 5.56
N GLY A 38 10.15 -12.25 6.69
CA GLY A 38 9.37 -11.99 7.88
C GLY A 38 10.17 -11.34 9.00
N ARG A 39 9.59 -11.32 10.19
CA ARG A 39 10.24 -10.81 11.39
C ARG A 39 10.98 -11.94 12.09
N THR A 40 12.20 -11.65 12.54
CA THR A 40 13.04 -12.59 13.29
C THR A 40 12.28 -13.24 14.44
N GLY A 41 12.42 -14.56 14.58
CA GLY A 41 11.77 -15.37 15.61
C GLY A 41 10.28 -15.62 15.39
N THR A 42 9.73 -15.22 14.23
CA THR A 42 8.34 -15.62 13.91
C THR A 42 8.33 -17.00 13.26
N PRO A 43 7.31 -17.86 13.57
CA PRO A 43 7.21 -19.18 12.96
C PRO A 43 7.20 -19.07 11.41
N PRO A 44 7.82 -20.02 10.67
CA PRO A 44 7.88 -19.97 9.21
C PRO A 44 6.51 -20.11 8.54
N ILE A 45 6.41 -19.55 7.34
CA ILE A 45 5.32 -19.80 6.39
C ILE A 45 5.93 -20.56 5.21
N SER A 46 5.55 -21.83 5.04
CA SER A 46 6.04 -22.69 3.94
C SER A 46 5.07 -22.77 2.76
N ALA A 47 3.81 -22.38 2.97
CA ALA A 47 2.80 -22.31 1.93
C ALA A 47 1.85 -21.16 2.19
N VAL A 48 1.27 -20.59 1.14
CA VAL A 48 0.26 -19.53 1.22
C VAL A 48 -1.02 -20.00 0.56
N THR A 49 -2.13 -19.90 1.28
CA THR A 49 -3.47 -20.15 0.74
C THR A 49 -4.17 -18.84 0.43
N THR A 50 -4.53 -18.65 -0.83
CA THR A 50 -5.39 -17.53 -1.24
C THR A 50 -6.82 -18.05 -1.47
N SER A 51 -7.81 -17.23 -1.12
CA SER A 51 -9.21 -17.45 -1.46
C SER A 51 -9.80 -16.18 -2.09
N GLY A 52 -10.89 -16.30 -2.83
CA GLY A 52 -11.57 -15.22 -3.51
C GLY A 52 -12.57 -15.70 -4.54
N GLU A 53 -13.01 -14.84 -5.45
CA GLU A 53 -14.03 -15.13 -6.46
C GLU A 53 -13.71 -16.35 -7.36
N HIS A 54 -12.43 -16.67 -7.53
CA HIS A 54 -11.96 -17.78 -8.37
C HIS A 54 -11.63 -19.06 -7.59
N GLY A 55 -12.13 -19.18 -6.37
CA GLY A 55 -11.90 -20.33 -5.49
C GLY A 55 -10.69 -20.16 -4.57
N SER A 56 -10.14 -21.30 -4.12
CA SER A 56 -8.98 -21.32 -3.22
C SER A 56 -7.80 -22.02 -3.88
N ARG A 57 -6.60 -21.48 -3.66
CA ARG A 57 -5.34 -22.07 -4.13
C ARG A 57 -4.30 -22.02 -3.01
N THR A 58 -3.56 -23.09 -2.83
CA THR A 58 -2.38 -23.15 -1.97
C THR A 58 -1.13 -23.29 -2.83
N VAL A 59 -0.09 -22.53 -2.52
CA VAL A 59 1.22 -22.55 -3.20
C VAL A 59 2.32 -22.58 -2.19
N ASP A 60 3.42 -23.25 -2.52
CA ASP A 60 4.62 -23.30 -1.68
C ASP A 60 5.41 -22.00 -1.81
N VAL A 61 6.04 -21.59 -0.71
CA VAL A 61 6.94 -20.45 -0.62
C VAL A 61 8.10 -20.76 0.32
N GLU A 62 9.21 -20.07 0.14
CA GLU A 62 10.32 -20.10 1.09
C GLU A 62 10.11 -19.05 2.18
N TRP A 63 10.71 -19.29 3.35
CA TRP A 63 10.69 -18.36 4.48
C TRP A 63 12.11 -17.95 4.88
N CYS A 64 12.29 -16.64 5.10
CA CYS A 64 13.48 -16.08 5.69
C CYS A 64 13.09 -15.07 6.77
N ASP A 65 13.65 -15.17 7.97
CA ASP A 65 13.43 -14.23 9.07
C ASP A 65 14.74 -13.63 9.61
N ASP A 66 15.86 -13.92 8.93
CA ASP A 66 17.17 -13.37 9.24
C ASP A 66 17.70 -12.53 8.08
N PRO A 67 17.64 -11.18 8.18
CA PRO A 67 18.21 -10.31 7.15
C PRO A 67 19.74 -10.51 6.97
N GLU A 68 20.48 -10.83 8.06
CA GLU A 68 21.94 -10.94 7.99
C GLU A 68 22.40 -12.12 7.12
N GLY A 69 21.62 -13.20 7.08
CA GLY A 69 21.85 -14.36 6.22
C GLY A 69 21.37 -14.19 4.77
N ALA A 70 20.67 -13.09 4.46
CA ALA A 70 20.11 -12.87 3.13
C ALA A 70 21.15 -12.38 2.12
N SER A 71 20.90 -12.66 0.85
CA SER A 71 21.70 -12.22 -0.30
C SER A 71 20.84 -11.49 -1.32
N PRO A 72 21.40 -10.69 -2.25
CA PRO A 72 20.62 -9.93 -3.23
C PRO A 72 19.70 -10.79 -4.10
N PHE A 73 18.52 -10.24 -4.38
CA PHE A 73 17.50 -10.80 -5.27
C PHE A 73 17.34 -9.94 -6.52
N PRO A 74 17.02 -10.52 -7.67
CA PRO A 74 16.70 -9.74 -8.87
C PRO A 74 15.43 -8.91 -8.69
N TRP A 75 14.50 -9.38 -7.84
CA TRP A 75 13.24 -8.72 -7.53
C TRP A 75 12.99 -8.68 -6.02
N VAL A 76 12.71 -7.49 -5.53
CA VAL A 76 12.30 -7.28 -4.12
C VAL A 76 10.96 -6.55 -4.10
N ILE A 77 9.96 -7.15 -3.46
CA ILE A 77 8.65 -6.52 -3.26
C ILE A 77 8.56 -6.03 -1.83
N VAL A 78 8.29 -4.74 -1.65
CA VAL A 78 8.08 -4.13 -0.33
C VAL A 78 6.57 -3.99 -0.10
N ALA A 79 6.04 -4.80 0.82
CA ALA A 79 4.64 -4.83 1.21
C ALA A 79 4.43 -4.66 2.73
N THR A 80 5.43 -4.10 3.41
CA THR A 80 5.37 -3.75 4.83
C THR A 80 4.44 -2.56 5.06
N LYS A 81 3.90 -2.45 6.27
CA LYS A 81 3.23 -1.23 6.71
C LYS A 81 4.24 -0.07 6.82
N LEU A 82 3.80 1.17 6.54
CA LEU A 82 4.67 2.34 6.49
C LEU A 82 5.42 2.62 7.81
N HIS A 83 4.82 2.30 8.95
CA HIS A 83 5.45 2.43 10.27
C HIS A 83 6.55 1.37 10.55
N GLN A 84 6.73 0.38 9.67
CA GLN A 84 7.75 -0.67 9.78
C GLN A 84 9.06 -0.30 9.03
N GLY A 85 9.35 1.00 8.88
CA GLY A 85 10.45 1.49 8.06
C GLY A 85 11.82 0.93 8.45
N GLU A 86 12.14 0.82 9.74
CA GLU A 86 13.42 0.29 10.22
C GLU A 86 13.59 -1.21 9.88
N ALA A 87 12.56 -2.01 10.13
CA ALA A 87 12.59 -3.43 9.76
C ALA A 87 12.67 -3.62 8.24
N THR A 88 12.00 -2.76 7.47
CA THR A 88 12.10 -2.76 6.00
C THR A 88 13.51 -2.42 5.54
N ARG A 89 14.15 -1.43 6.15
CA ARG A 89 15.52 -1.01 5.86
C ARG A 89 16.51 -2.15 6.01
N ALA A 90 16.46 -2.88 7.14
CA ALA A 90 17.36 -4.01 7.40
C ALA A 90 17.30 -5.06 6.28
N TRP A 91 16.12 -5.34 5.74
CA TRP A 91 15.96 -6.22 4.57
C TRP A 91 16.52 -5.62 3.28
N LEU A 92 16.20 -4.34 3.01
CA LEU A 92 16.65 -3.69 1.77
C LEU A 92 18.18 -3.61 1.67
N GLU A 93 18.88 -3.37 2.77
CA GLU A 93 20.35 -3.34 2.83
C GLU A 93 20.99 -4.65 2.39
N ARG A 94 20.29 -5.78 2.49
CA ARG A 94 20.79 -7.12 2.12
C ARG A 94 20.24 -7.61 0.79
N LEU A 95 18.99 -7.32 0.51
CA LEU A 95 18.29 -7.86 -0.66
C LEU A 95 18.50 -7.03 -1.94
N VAL A 96 18.85 -5.74 -1.81
CA VAL A 96 19.01 -4.84 -2.96
C VAL A 96 20.45 -4.85 -3.43
N GLY A 97 20.67 -5.33 -4.64
CA GLY A 97 21.94 -5.27 -5.37
C GLY A 97 21.85 -4.32 -6.57
N ARG A 98 22.92 -4.29 -7.35
CA ARG A 98 23.08 -3.39 -8.50
C ARG A 98 21.94 -3.51 -9.52
N ASP A 99 21.46 -4.71 -9.77
CA ASP A 99 20.48 -5.00 -10.82
C ASP A 99 19.09 -5.33 -10.26
N THR A 100 18.91 -5.19 -8.94
CA THR A 100 17.64 -5.44 -8.27
C THR A 100 16.59 -4.43 -8.70
N LEU A 101 15.39 -4.88 -9.03
CA LEU A 101 14.22 -4.02 -9.16
C LEU A 101 13.35 -4.12 -7.91
N VAL A 102 13.07 -2.97 -7.30
CA VAL A 102 12.27 -2.88 -6.07
C VAL A 102 10.85 -2.46 -6.43
N VAL A 103 9.90 -3.35 -6.21
CA VAL A 103 8.45 -3.10 -6.37
C VAL A 103 7.90 -2.62 -5.02
N VAL A 104 7.36 -1.42 -4.96
CA VAL A 104 6.85 -0.83 -3.71
C VAL A 104 5.33 -0.87 -3.69
N ALA A 105 4.77 -1.87 -2.99
CA ALA A 105 3.33 -2.11 -2.86
C ALA A 105 2.79 -1.58 -1.50
N GLN A 106 3.23 -0.38 -1.12
CA GLN A 106 2.80 0.32 0.08
C GLN A 106 1.78 1.42 -0.26
N ASN A 107 0.99 1.85 0.71
CA ASN A 107 0.14 3.03 0.57
C ASN A 107 0.96 4.34 0.54
N GLY A 108 0.31 5.46 0.20
CA GLY A 108 0.94 6.78 0.17
C GLY A 108 1.46 7.18 -1.21
N VAL A 109 2.29 8.22 -1.24
CA VAL A 109 2.86 8.79 -2.48
C VAL A 109 4.40 8.91 -2.42
N GLU A 110 5.01 8.73 -1.25
CA GLU A 110 6.45 8.88 -1.02
C GLU A 110 7.24 7.56 -1.29
N HIS A 111 6.82 6.78 -2.29
CA HIS A 111 7.37 5.44 -2.54
C HIS A 111 8.86 5.47 -2.88
N ARG A 112 9.27 6.35 -3.81
CA ARG A 112 10.64 6.43 -4.31
C ARG A 112 11.58 7.03 -3.26
N GLU A 113 11.14 8.05 -2.55
CA GLU A 113 11.90 8.72 -1.51
C GLU A 113 12.23 7.79 -0.34
N ARG A 114 11.29 6.92 0.03
CA ARG A 114 11.50 5.93 1.10
C ARG A 114 12.52 4.87 0.73
N ILE A 115 12.64 4.54 -0.56
CA ILE A 115 13.56 3.50 -1.06
C ILE A 115 14.89 4.12 -1.53
N ALA A 116 14.93 5.42 -1.82
CA ALA A 116 16.12 6.11 -2.35
C ALA A 116 17.45 5.84 -1.61
N PRO A 117 17.47 5.67 -0.26
CA PRO A 117 18.70 5.31 0.45
C PRO A 117 19.28 3.93 0.07
N HIS A 118 18.47 3.05 -0.52
CA HIS A 118 18.82 1.65 -0.79
C HIS A 118 18.86 1.29 -2.28
N SER A 119 18.32 2.15 -3.15
CA SER A 119 18.18 1.85 -4.58
C SER A 119 18.11 3.13 -5.41
N SER A 120 18.61 3.08 -6.64
CA SER A 120 18.47 4.19 -7.57
C SER A 120 17.03 4.36 -8.04
N PRO A 121 16.59 5.59 -8.40
CA PRO A 121 15.22 5.83 -8.88
C PRO A 121 14.80 4.95 -10.05
N GLY A 122 15.72 4.61 -10.94
CA GLY A 122 15.46 3.73 -12.11
C GLY A 122 15.25 2.26 -11.75
N GLN A 123 15.46 1.88 -10.50
CA GLN A 123 15.26 0.52 -9.99
C GLN A 123 13.98 0.42 -9.12
N VAL A 124 13.22 1.51 -8.93
CA VAL A 124 12.04 1.54 -8.07
C VAL A 124 10.78 1.63 -8.91
N ALA A 125 9.92 0.63 -8.79
CA ALA A 125 8.59 0.57 -9.39
C ALA A 125 7.50 0.71 -8.31
N PRO A 126 6.95 1.91 -8.07
CA PRO A 126 5.78 2.06 -7.22
C PRO A 126 4.57 1.34 -7.81
N VAL A 127 3.76 0.73 -6.94
CA VAL A 127 2.53 0.03 -7.32
C VAL A 127 1.38 0.48 -6.43
N LEU A 128 0.29 0.93 -7.04
CA LEU A 128 -0.94 1.22 -6.31
C LEU A 128 -1.76 -0.06 -6.18
N VAL A 129 -2.01 -0.47 -4.96
CA VAL A 129 -2.81 -1.66 -4.65
C VAL A 129 -4.27 -1.26 -4.49
N HIS A 130 -5.13 -1.70 -5.40
CA HIS A 130 -6.58 -1.43 -5.41
C HIS A 130 -7.43 -2.64 -5.05
N PHE A 131 -6.85 -3.83 -4.94
CA PHE A 131 -7.58 -4.98 -4.40
C PHE A 131 -7.68 -4.90 -2.88
N ASN A 132 -8.74 -5.47 -2.34
CA ASN A 132 -8.88 -5.70 -0.91
C ASN A 132 -8.25 -7.06 -0.58
N ALA A 133 -7.39 -7.09 0.43
CA ALA A 133 -6.81 -8.32 0.96
C ALA A 133 -7.05 -8.38 2.47
N GLU A 134 -7.62 -9.46 2.93
CA GLU A 134 -7.87 -9.73 4.35
C GLU A 134 -7.14 -11.00 4.78
N ARG A 135 -6.24 -10.85 5.75
CA ARG A 135 -5.48 -11.96 6.29
C ARG A 135 -6.25 -12.58 7.47
N HIS A 136 -6.80 -13.76 7.28
CA HIS A 136 -7.55 -14.50 8.29
C HIS A 136 -6.64 -15.28 9.22
N GLU A 137 -5.63 -15.95 8.64
CA GLU A 137 -4.62 -16.71 9.37
C GLU A 137 -3.22 -16.27 8.93
N ARG A 138 -2.21 -16.85 9.53
CA ARG A 138 -0.81 -16.50 9.25
C ARG A 138 -0.44 -16.63 7.77
N ASP A 139 -0.96 -17.66 7.13
CA ASP A 139 -0.67 -18.12 5.78
C ASP A 139 -1.91 -18.08 4.86
N ARG A 140 -3.03 -17.52 5.35
CA ARG A 140 -4.30 -17.46 4.60
C ARG A 140 -4.73 -16.03 4.36
N VAL A 141 -4.97 -15.71 3.10
CA VAL A 141 -5.44 -14.39 2.67
C VAL A 141 -6.61 -14.52 1.71
N GLU A 142 -7.67 -13.79 1.99
CA GLU A 142 -8.77 -13.59 1.04
C GLU A 142 -8.51 -12.36 0.21
N VAL A 143 -8.67 -12.48 -1.11
CA VAL A 143 -8.46 -11.39 -2.07
C VAL A 143 -9.77 -11.12 -2.80
N ARG A 144 -10.23 -9.87 -2.73
CA ARG A 144 -11.40 -9.37 -3.46
C ARG A 144 -10.97 -8.18 -4.31
N ARG A 145 -11.35 -8.16 -5.57
CA ARG A 145 -11.05 -7.01 -6.44
C ARG A 145 -12.20 -6.72 -7.40
N GLU A 146 -12.39 -5.44 -7.63
CA GLU A 146 -13.25 -4.92 -8.66
C GLU A 146 -12.36 -4.18 -9.68
N GLY A 147 -12.29 -4.69 -10.90
CA GLY A 147 -11.43 -4.12 -11.95
C GLY A 147 -9.93 -4.37 -11.76
N PRO A 148 -9.05 -3.46 -12.21
CA PRO A 148 -7.60 -3.59 -12.04
C PRO A 148 -7.21 -3.51 -10.56
N GLY A 149 -6.57 -4.57 -10.05
CA GLY A 149 -6.15 -4.62 -8.65
C GLY A 149 -4.80 -3.94 -8.39
N LEU A 150 -3.99 -3.75 -9.45
CA LEU A 150 -2.68 -3.12 -9.36
C LEU A 150 -2.49 -2.10 -10.49
N LEU A 151 -2.02 -0.89 -10.16
CA LEU A 151 -1.59 0.08 -11.15
C LEU A 151 -0.09 0.33 -11.02
N VAL A 152 0.61 0.38 -12.15
CA VAL A 152 2.03 0.73 -12.27
C VAL A 152 2.21 1.89 -13.24
N GLY A 153 3.30 2.65 -13.12
CA GLY A 153 3.63 3.68 -14.09
C GLY A 153 4.02 3.10 -15.46
N ASP A 154 3.78 3.85 -16.54
CA ASP A 154 4.25 3.50 -17.89
C ASP A 154 5.70 4.01 -18.11
N ASP A 155 6.54 3.88 -17.09
CA ASP A 155 7.99 4.10 -17.14
C ASP A 155 8.75 2.76 -17.22
N VAL A 156 10.07 2.80 -17.37
CA VAL A 156 10.87 1.58 -17.53
C VAL A 156 10.71 0.63 -16.33
N PRO A 157 10.87 1.05 -15.06
CA PRO A 157 10.66 0.14 -13.94
C PRO A 157 9.23 -0.34 -13.81
N GLY A 158 8.23 0.51 -14.09
CA GLY A 158 6.81 0.14 -14.05
C GLY A 158 6.45 -0.91 -15.09
N ARG A 159 6.94 -0.78 -16.34
CA ARG A 159 6.75 -1.81 -17.38
C ARG A 159 7.42 -3.15 -17.02
N ARG A 160 8.58 -3.13 -16.37
CA ARG A 160 9.20 -4.35 -15.86
C ARG A 160 8.36 -4.98 -14.75
N ALA A 161 7.83 -4.17 -13.81
CA ALA A 161 6.93 -4.65 -12.76
C ALA A 161 5.62 -5.19 -13.34
N LEU A 162 5.06 -4.55 -14.39
CA LEU A 162 3.91 -5.06 -15.14
C LEU A 162 4.19 -6.48 -15.65
N ALA A 163 5.32 -6.68 -16.33
CA ALA A 163 5.67 -7.98 -16.90
C ALA A 163 5.80 -9.08 -15.82
N LEU A 164 6.34 -8.75 -14.64
CA LEU A 164 6.43 -9.67 -13.50
C LEU A 164 5.04 -10.02 -12.94
N LEU A 165 4.14 -9.03 -12.85
CA LEU A 165 2.88 -9.14 -12.11
C LEU A 165 1.69 -9.52 -13.00
N ASP A 166 1.82 -9.50 -14.33
CA ASP A 166 0.71 -9.60 -15.29
C ASP A 166 -0.13 -10.87 -15.10
N ARG A 167 0.51 -12.00 -14.83
CA ARG A 167 -0.16 -13.32 -14.74
C ARG A 167 -0.53 -13.71 -13.31
N THR A 168 -0.34 -12.84 -12.31
CA THR A 168 -0.62 -13.14 -10.89
C THR A 168 -2.11 -13.34 -10.56
N GLY A 169 -3.02 -13.03 -11.50
CA GLY A 169 -4.45 -13.02 -11.25
C GLY A 169 -4.92 -11.75 -10.50
N LEU A 170 -4.00 -10.86 -10.11
CA LEU A 170 -4.34 -9.63 -9.36
C LEU A 170 -4.77 -8.47 -10.28
N GLY A 171 -4.69 -8.63 -11.62
CA GLY A 171 -5.14 -7.64 -12.58
C GLY A 171 -4.27 -6.38 -12.57
N VAL A 172 -3.04 -6.47 -13.11
CA VAL A 172 -2.13 -5.32 -13.21
C VAL A 172 -2.39 -4.52 -14.49
N ARG A 173 -2.25 -3.19 -14.40
CA ARG A 173 -2.35 -2.27 -15.53
C ARG A 173 -1.31 -1.15 -15.43
N ALA A 174 -0.69 -0.80 -16.56
CA ALA A 174 0.13 0.41 -16.67
C ALA A 174 -0.75 1.65 -16.86
N VAL A 175 -0.35 2.77 -16.26
CA VAL A 175 -1.01 4.07 -16.40
C VAL A 175 0.02 5.13 -16.80
N ALA A 176 -0.34 5.97 -17.75
CA ALA A 176 0.54 7.02 -18.26
C ALA A 176 0.81 8.13 -17.23
N ASP A 177 -0.15 8.38 -16.33
CA ASP A 177 -0.05 9.39 -15.29
C ASP A 177 -0.18 8.75 -13.90
N PHE A 178 0.89 8.09 -13.48
CA PHE A 178 0.94 7.42 -12.18
C PHE A 178 0.79 8.42 -11.01
N THR A 179 1.33 9.63 -11.16
CA THR A 179 1.26 10.67 -10.12
C THR A 179 -0.19 11.03 -9.83
N THR A 180 -0.99 11.30 -10.86
CA THR A 180 -2.41 11.61 -10.68
C THR A 180 -3.17 10.45 -10.04
N GLU A 181 -2.93 9.20 -10.46
CA GLU A 181 -3.60 8.03 -9.88
C GLU A 181 -3.19 7.80 -8.42
N ALA A 182 -1.92 8.02 -8.07
CA ALA A 182 -1.43 7.91 -6.70
C ALA A 182 -2.10 8.96 -5.78
N TRP A 183 -2.20 10.20 -6.25
CA TRP A 183 -2.86 11.26 -5.48
C TRP A 183 -4.37 11.06 -5.39
N ARG A 184 -5.06 10.59 -6.43
CA ARG A 184 -6.48 10.19 -6.35
C ARG A 184 -6.72 9.15 -5.27
N LYS A 185 -5.89 8.12 -5.23
CA LYS A 185 -5.97 7.11 -4.17
C LYS A 185 -5.67 7.71 -2.79
N LEU A 186 -4.66 8.58 -2.69
CA LEU A 186 -4.33 9.23 -1.43
C LEU A 186 -5.44 10.17 -0.96
N MET A 187 -6.14 10.90 -1.83
CA MET A 187 -7.29 11.73 -1.46
C MET A 187 -8.30 10.92 -0.65
N ALA A 188 -8.74 9.78 -1.17
CA ALA A 188 -9.68 8.92 -0.45
C ALA A 188 -9.09 8.41 0.88
N ASN A 189 -7.85 7.92 0.86
CA ASN A 189 -7.22 7.35 2.05
C ASN A 189 -6.89 8.40 3.12
N ALA A 190 -6.44 9.59 2.74
CA ALA A 190 -6.09 10.66 3.67
C ALA A 190 -7.31 11.22 4.42
N VAL A 191 -8.51 10.97 3.92
CA VAL A 191 -9.76 11.44 4.54
C VAL A 191 -10.53 10.29 5.16
N ALA A 192 -10.83 9.23 4.43
CA ALA A 192 -11.62 8.12 4.94
C ALA A 192 -10.90 7.38 6.09
N ASN A 193 -9.61 7.15 5.98
CA ASN A 193 -8.87 6.37 6.97
C ASN A 193 -8.86 7.04 8.37
N PRO A 194 -8.43 8.32 8.52
CA PRO A 194 -8.42 8.96 9.83
C PRO A 194 -9.82 9.18 10.40
N ILE A 195 -10.80 9.59 9.60
CA ILE A 195 -12.16 9.87 10.09
C ILE A 195 -12.82 8.59 10.60
N THR A 196 -12.78 7.49 9.85
CA THR A 196 -13.33 6.21 10.30
C THR A 196 -12.59 5.67 11.53
N ALA A 197 -11.25 5.81 11.56
CA ALA A 197 -10.47 5.42 12.71
C ALA A 197 -10.76 6.27 13.95
N LEU A 198 -10.93 7.58 13.85
CA LEU A 198 -11.24 8.46 14.98
C LEU A 198 -12.65 8.22 15.53
N THR A 199 -13.61 7.94 14.66
CA THR A 199 -15.02 7.76 15.06
C THR A 199 -15.38 6.32 15.42
N CYS A 200 -14.54 5.33 15.13
CA CYS A 200 -14.86 3.89 15.19
C CYS A 200 -16.11 3.52 14.36
N ARG A 201 -16.37 4.24 13.27
CA ARG A 201 -17.52 4.01 12.39
C ARG A 201 -17.05 3.75 10.96
N GLY A 202 -17.86 3.03 10.18
CA GLY A 202 -17.65 2.88 8.75
C GLY A 202 -17.95 4.17 7.98
N VAL A 203 -18.01 4.03 6.65
CA VAL A 203 -18.22 5.18 5.75
C VAL A 203 -19.56 5.88 5.93
N GLU A 204 -20.52 5.27 6.58
CA GLU A 204 -21.82 5.91 6.93
C GLU A 204 -21.64 7.17 7.80
N VAL A 205 -20.50 7.35 8.46
CA VAL A 205 -20.19 8.56 9.24
C VAL A 205 -20.16 9.82 8.37
N PHE A 206 -19.87 9.68 7.07
CA PHE A 206 -19.85 10.80 6.12
C PHE A 206 -21.27 11.31 5.77
N GLY A 207 -22.32 10.62 6.19
CA GLY A 207 -23.69 11.13 6.15
C GLY A 207 -23.99 12.20 7.19
N ASP A 208 -23.15 12.37 8.22
CA ASP A 208 -23.23 13.46 9.17
C ASP A 208 -22.74 14.78 8.49
N PRO A 209 -23.58 15.85 8.47
CA PRO A 209 -23.22 17.09 7.77
C PRO A 209 -21.91 17.75 8.24
N GLU A 210 -21.62 17.71 9.55
CA GLU A 210 -20.40 18.29 10.11
C GLU A 210 -19.16 17.47 9.71
N VAL A 211 -19.26 16.13 9.73
CA VAL A 211 -18.19 15.24 9.26
C VAL A 211 -17.97 15.39 7.75
N ARG A 212 -19.05 15.55 6.99
CA ARG A 212 -18.96 15.79 5.55
C ARG A 212 -18.30 17.12 5.23
N GLY A 213 -18.63 18.18 5.99
CA GLY A 213 -17.97 19.47 5.88
C GLY A 213 -16.46 19.40 6.18
N LEU A 214 -16.08 18.68 7.23
CA LEU A 214 -14.70 18.40 7.57
C LEU A 214 -13.98 17.63 6.44
N ALA A 215 -14.61 16.59 5.92
CA ALA A 215 -14.07 15.78 4.84
C ALA A 215 -13.85 16.59 3.56
N ALA A 216 -14.80 17.44 3.18
CA ALA A 216 -14.68 18.34 2.03
C ALA A 216 -13.51 19.32 2.20
N ALA A 217 -13.35 19.93 3.38
CA ALA A 217 -12.24 20.82 3.68
C ALA A 217 -10.88 20.09 3.58
N MET A 218 -10.77 18.88 4.15
CA MET A 218 -9.56 18.06 4.03
C MET A 218 -9.27 17.70 2.58
N LEU A 219 -10.27 17.27 1.80
CA LEU A 219 -10.11 16.92 0.40
C LEU A 219 -9.64 18.12 -0.44
N ALA A 220 -10.14 19.33 -0.17
CA ALA A 220 -9.69 20.55 -0.84
C ALA A 220 -8.20 20.81 -0.59
N GLU A 221 -7.74 20.70 0.67
CA GLU A 221 -6.31 20.82 1.03
C GLU A 221 -5.46 19.74 0.34
N VAL A 222 -5.91 18.47 0.35
CA VAL A 222 -5.19 17.36 -0.33
C VAL A 222 -5.11 17.60 -1.85
N ALA A 223 -6.21 18.05 -2.47
CA ALA A 223 -6.24 18.33 -3.91
C ALA A 223 -5.31 19.50 -4.31
N GLU A 224 -5.17 20.53 -3.48
CA GLU A 224 -4.24 21.63 -3.69
C GLU A 224 -2.78 21.11 -3.64
N VAL A 225 -2.44 20.32 -2.62
CA VAL A 225 -1.11 19.71 -2.50
C VAL A 225 -0.83 18.76 -3.68
N ALA A 226 -1.80 17.95 -4.06
CA ALA A 226 -1.69 17.05 -5.20
C ALA A 226 -1.35 17.79 -6.50
N ARG A 227 -2.02 18.92 -6.76
CA ARG A 227 -1.74 19.76 -7.93
C ARG A 227 -0.34 20.38 -7.87
N ALA A 228 0.10 20.81 -6.71
CA ALA A 228 1.47 21.30 -6.50
C ALA A 228 2.53 20.22 -6.75
N GLU A 229 2.21 18.95 -6.47
CA GLU A 229 3.03 17.77 -6.78
C GLU A 229 2.90 17.30 -8.25
N GLY A 230 2.18 18.04 -9.10
CA GLY A 230 2.04 17.76 -10.53
C GLY A 230 0.89 16.80 -10.91
N ALA A 231 0.03 16.44 -9.97
CA ALA A 231 -1.16 15.65 -10.28
C ALA A 231 -2.18 16.48 -11.09
N ARG A 232 -2.71 15.89 -12.14
CA ARG A 232 -3.71 16.52 -13.03
C ARG A 232 -5.13 16.15 -12.57
N LEU A 233 -5.49 16.61 -11.39
CA LEU A 233 -6.82 16.39 -10.84
C LEU A 233 -7.85 17.29 -11.51
N PRO A 234 -9.03 16.78 -11.90
CA PRO A 234 -10.13 17.58 -12.40
C PRO A 234 -10.66 18.56 -11.33
N ALA A 235 -11.44 19.54 -11.75
CA ALA A 235 -11.97 20.57 -10.84
C ALA A 235 -12.90 19.98 -9.78
N ASP A 236 -13.66 18.96 -10.14
CA ASP A 236 -14.64 18.22 -9.32
C ASP A 236 -14.06 17.04 -8.55
N ALA A 237 -12.70 16.90 -8.47
CA ALA A 237 -12.06 15.78 -7.79
C ALA A 237 -12.48 15.60 -6.31
N VAL A 238 -12.86 16.70 -5.64
CA VAL A 238 -13.39 16.64 -4.27
C VAL A 238 -14.77 15.98 -4.26
N ASP A 239 -15.66 16.42 -5.12
CA ASP A 239 -17.03 15.90 -5.24
C ASP A 239 -17.02 14.44 -5.71
N ASP A 240 -16.17 14.10 -6.68
CA ASP A 240 -15.95 12.72 -7.14
C ASP A 240 -15.49 11.81 -6.01
N THR A 241 -14.57 12.29 -5.16
CA THR A 241 -14.08 11.50 -4.02
C THR A 241 -15.16 11.30 -2.96
N LEU A 242 -15.96 12.32 -2.67
CA LEU A 242 -17.10 12.20 -1.76
C LEU A 242 -18.17 11.27 -2.33
N ALA A 243 -18.48 11.37 -3.61
CA ALA A 243 -19.43 10.48 -4.28
C ALA A 243 -18.94 9.02 -4.27
N TRP A 244 -17.61 8.80 -4.46
CA TRP A 244 -17.02 7.47 -4.34
C TRP A 244 -17.14 6.90 -2.91
N ILE A 245 -16.99 7.72 -1.87
CA ILE A 245 -17.20 7.31 -0.48
C ILE A 245 -18.68 6.92 -0.27
N ASP A 246 -19.62 7.73 -0.75
CA ASP A 246 -21.06 7.52 -0.62
C ASP A 246 -21.54 6.23 -1.33
N ALA A 247 -20.88 5.86 -2.44
CA ALA A 247 -21.19 4.65 -3.19
C ALA A 247 -20.76 3.34 -2.49
N ARG A 248 -20.01 3.44 -1.41
CA ARG A 248 -19.58 2.24 -0.67
C ARG A 248 -20.73 1.72 0.21
N PRO A 249 -20.78 0.39 0.44
CA PRO A 249 -21.79 -0.19 1.33
C PRO A 249 -21.75 0.45 2.72
N ALA A 250 -22.90 0.68 3.30
CA ALA A 250 -23.00 1.14 4.70
C ALA A 250 -22.25 0.15 5.62
N GLY A 251 -21.47 0.69 6.56
CA GLY A 251 -20.62 -0.11 7.43
C GLY A 251 -19.27 -0.52 6.80
N ALA A 252 -19.01 -0.22 5.54
CA ALA A 252 -17.69 -0.45 4.95
C ALA A 252 -16.62 0.33 5.73
N GLY A 253 -15.62 -0.38 6.25
CA GLY A 253 -14.52 0.19 7.01
C GLY A 253 -13.33 0.58 6.13
N SER A 254 -12.39 1.32 6.72
CA SER A 254 -11.08 1.54 6.15
C SER A 254 -10.04 0.58 6.74
N SER A 255 -8.88 0.46 6.08
CA SER A 255 -7.76 -0.30 6.62
C SER A 255 -7.28 0.24 7.98
N MET A 256 -7.32 1.56 8.19
CA MET A 256 -6.94 2.20 9.45
C MET A 256 -7.96 1.94 10.56
N LEU A 257 -9.26 1.88 10.24
CA LEU A 257 -10.30 1.44 11.19
C LEU A 257 -10.06 0.00 11.61
N ALA A 258 -9.79 -0.90 10.66
CA ALA A 258 -9.47 -2.29 10.96
C ALA A 258 -8.20 -2.43 11.83
N ASP A 259 -7.17 -1.62 11.57
CA ASP A 259 -5.96 -1.58 12.40
C ASP A 259 -6.29 -1.08 13.82
N ARG A 260 -7.11 -0.02 13.96
CA ARG A 260 -7.55 0.49 15.26
C ARG A 260 -8.33 -0.55 16.07
N LEU A 261 -9.32 -1.17 15.46
CA LEU A 261 -10.17 -2.18 16.13
C LEU A 261 -9.34 -3.41 16.59
N ALA A 262 -8.29 -3.73 15.84
CA ALA A 262 -7.36 -4.79 16.19
C ALA A 262 -6.20 -4.34 17.12
N GLY A 263 -6.20 -3.10 17.59
CA GLY A 263 -5.15 -2.55 18.44
C GLY A 263 -3.78 -2.44 17.75
N ARG A 264 -3.72 -2.42 16.42
CA ARG A 264 -2.47 -2.31 15.66
C ARG A 264 -2.04 -0.85 15.46
N PRO A 265 -0.73 -0.59 15.21
CA PRO A 265 -0.25 0.73 14.84
C PRO A 265 -0.93 1.26 13.57
N LEU A 266 -1.19 2.57 13.54
CA LEU A 266 -1.89 3.25 12.45
C LEU A 266 -0.89 3.86 11.44
N GLU A 267 -1.21 3.79 10.14
CA GLU A 267 -0.36 4.31 9.05
C GLU A 267 -0.57 5.82 8.77
N TYR A 268 -0.95 6.59 9.78
CA TYR A 268 -1.33 8.00 9.62
C TYR A 268 -0.22 8.88 9.06
N ASP A 269 1.04 8.63 9.46
CA ASP A 269 2.19 9.44 9.03
C ASP A 269 2.48 9.31 7.54
N GLY A 270 2.37 8.12 6.98
CA GLY A 270 2.60 7.89 5.55
C GLY A 270 1.41 8.26 4.65
N LEU A 271 0.26 8.57 5.23
CA LEU A 271 -0.95 9.01 4.52
C LEU A 271 -1.17 10.50 4.74
N LEU A 272 -1.83 10.87 5.82
CA LEU A 272 -2.14 12.27 6.12
C LEU A 272 -0.87 13.09 6.47
N GLY A 273 0.10 12.47 7.13
CA GLY A 273 1.40 13.10 7.40
C GLY A 273 2.17 13.43 6.13
N ALA A 274 2.09 12.59 5.09
CA ALA A 274 2.68 12.89 3.78
C ALA A 274 2.06 14.14 3.16
N VAL A 275 0.74 14.30 3.21
CA VAL A 275 0.04 15.51 2.74
C VAL A 275 0.58 16.76 3.44
N VAL A 276 0.68 16.73 4.77
CA VAL A 276 1.15 17.87 5.55
C VAL A 276 2.62 18.20 5.26
N ARG A 277 3.48 17.19 5.07
CA ARG A 277 4.89 17.40 4.68
C ARG A 277 5.00 18.00 3.28
N ARG A 278 4.25 17.50 2.31
CA ARG A 278 4.26 18.00 0.93
C ARG A 278 3.69 19.42 0.83
N ALA A 279 2.61 19.72 1.57
CA ALA A 279 2.11 21.08 1.68
C ALA A 279 3.22 22.06 2.10
N ARG A 280 3.93 21.76 3.19
CA ARG A 280 5.04 22.58 3.68
C ARG A 280 6.18 22.72 2.69
N ALA A 281 6.54 21.65 1.98
CA ALA A 281 7.59 21.66 0.96
C ALA A 281 7.28 22.60 -0.21
N HIS A 282 6.00 22.79 -0.53
CA HIS A 282 5.54 23.74 -1.55
C HIS A 282 5.16 25.13 -1.00
N GLY A 283 5.40 25.40 0.28
CA GLY A 283 5.01 26.67 0.90
C GLY A 283 3.50 26.82 1.13
N ASN A 284 2.74 25.74 0.96
CA ASN A 284 1.30 25.69 1.20
C ASN A 284 0.99 25.33 2.65
N THR A 285 -0.24 25.61 3.09
CA THR A 285 -0.75 25.19 4.39
C THR A 285 -1.85 24.13 4.23
N ALA A 286 -1.94 23.23 5.19
CA ALA A 286 -3.02 22.24 5.27
C ALA A 286 -3.52 22.17 6.73
N PRO A 287 -4.19 23.23 7.22
CA PRO A 287 -4.54 23.37 8.63
C PRO A 287 -5.53 22.31 9.11
N THR A 288 -6.53 21.95 8.29
CA THR A 288 -7.53 20.93 8.61
C THR A 288 -6.87 19.55 8.68
N CYS A 289 -6.07 19.20 7.68
CA CYS A 289 -5.29 17.97 7.66
C CYS A 289 -4.30 17.91 8.84
N THR A 290 -3.66 19.01 9.20
CA THR A 290 -2.73 19.10 10.34
C THR A 290 -3.46 18.85 11.67
N GLY A 291 -4.65 19.41 11.87
CA GLY A 291 -5.46 19.20 13.06
C GLY A 291 -5.89 17.74 13.21
N VAL A 292 -6.41 17.14 12.13
CA VAL A 292 -6.82 15.73 12.12
C VAL A 292 -5.61 14.79 12.29
N LEU A 293 -4.46 15.12 11.69
CA LEU A 293 -3.21 14.38 11.88
C LEU A 293 -2.80 14.30 13.35
N ALA A 294 -2.88 15.43 14.07
CA ALA A 294 -2.55 15.48 15.49
C ALA A 294 -3.48 14.57 16.34
N LEU A 295 -4.78 14.55 16.02
CA LEU A 295 -5.74 13.68 16.70
C LEU A 295 -5.47 12.19 16.45
N VAL A 296 -5.17 11.80 15.20
CA VAL A 296 -4.85 10.40 14.88
C VAL A 296 -3.52 9.97 15.50
N ALA A 297 -2.51 10.85 15.52
CA ALA A 297 -1.25 10.58 16.21
C ALA A 297 -1.44 10.38 17.72
N ALA A 298 -2.27 11.19 18.36
CA ALA A 298 -2.62 11.03 19.76
C ALA A 298 -3.37 9.71 20.02
N LEU A 299 -4.28 9.31 19.12
CA LEU A 299 -4.96 8.03 19.18
C LEU A 299 -3.97 6.87 19.09
N ASP A 300 -3.06 6.87 18.10
CA ASP A 300 -2.06 5.82 17.95
C ASP A 300 -1.15 5.70 19.18
N GLY A 301 -0.73 6.84 19.77
CA GLY A 301 0.00 6.89 21.01
C GLY A 301 -0.78 6.28 22.20
N ALA A 302 -2.10 6.47 22.25
CA ALA A 302 -2.96 5.83 23.27
C ALA A 302 -3.02 4.30 23.06
N LEU A 303 -3.20 3.85 21.82
CA LEU A 303 -3.17 2.42 21.47
C LEU A 303 -1.80 1.77 21.79
N ALA A 304 -0.71 2.50 21.57
CA ALA A 304 0.63 2.00 21.89
C ALA A 304 0.81 1.71 23.39
N ARG A 305 0.27 2.58 24.26
CA ARG A 305 0.29 2.36 25.72
C ARG A 305 -0.56 1.18 26.17
N GLN A 306 -1.62 0.85 25.46
CA GLN A 306 -2.47 -0.32 25.78
C GLN A 306 -1.84 -1.66 25.36
N ARG A 307 -0.85 -1.62 24.44
CA ARG A 307 -0.11 -2.81 23.99
C ARG A 307 1.08 -3.18 24.89
N GLN A 308 1.50 -2.29 25.80
CA GLN A 308 2.55 -2.51 26.81
C GLN A 308 1.99 -3.15 28.06
#